data_089f3242b079d2b960e667006f064ddb
#
_entry.id   089f3242b079d2b960e667006f064ddb
#
_cell.length_a   1.000
_cell.length_b   1.000
_cell.length_c   1.000
_cell.angle_alpha   90.00
_cell.angle_beta   90.00
_cell.angle_gamma   90.00
#
_symmetry.space_group_name_H-M   'P 1'
#
loop_
_entity.id
_entity.type
_entity.pdbx_description
1 polymer ?
#
loop_
_entity_poly.entity_id
_entity_poly.type
_entity_poly.pdbx_seq_one_letter_code
_entity_poly.pdbx_strand_id
1 'polypeptide(L)'
;MSKKKIYWIVGIIAALLILLVILKKNGSIVNNDESIEVETAAVNEITIVETVSATGKIQPEIEVKISSEVSGEIIALPIKEGQIVKKGDLLVKINPDLYTSGYNRTVSNLSGTKASLSQADATFKEAKASYDRSKTLFDKGIISRSEWDKAVAVFDGAKATKENAYYNVQSANATVKEAKDNLGRTTIYSPADGTISSLGVELGERVLGTQQMTGTEILRVANLNNMEVEVDVNENDIVKVSIGDSTKIQVDAYLKKEFKGIVTSISNSASTATTADQVTNFKVKVRILKESYQDLLEGKPATFSPFRPGMTATVDIITKRKENVIGVPISSVVVKTDTTATKKYEVKDEETEGKITSKSDKKFECVFVKNGDKAKIRIIKTGIQDDTNIEVISGLKKGDVVITGPYTTVTKDLNSGDKVKSKNDSKGKKPEKK
;
A
#
# COMPACT_ATOMS: atom_id res chain seq x y z
N MET A 1 46.50 -80.30 -31.56
CA MET A 1 45.03 -80.37 -31.41
C MET A 1 44.43 -81.10 -32.60
N SER A 2 43.64 -82.14 -32.38
CA SER A 2 43.12 -83.02 -33.43
C SER A 2 42.10 -82.27 -34.30
N LYS A 3 42.22 -82.34 -35.63
CA LYS A 3 41.32 -81.67 -36.61
C LYS A 3 39.82 -81.83 -36.30
N LYS A 4 39.42 -82.92 -35.65
CA LYS A 4 38.03 -83.16 -35.22
C LYS A 4 37.50 -82.18 -34.15
N LYS A 5 38.38 -81.65 -33.26
CA LYS A 5 37.94 -80.65 -32.22
C LYS A 5 37.68 -79.26 -32.82
N ILE A 6 38.40 -78.93 -33.94
CA ILE A 6 38.20 -77.63 -34.60
C ILE A 6 36.83 -77.57 -35.31
N TYR A 7 36.43 -78.67 -35.97
CA TYR A 7 35.10 -78.72 -36.63
C TYR A 7 33.95 -78.64 -35.62
N TRP A 8 34.12 -79.17 -34.39
CA TRP A 8 33.12 -79.08 -33.32
C TRP A 8 33.01 -77.66 -32.80
N ILE A 9 34.10 -76.96 -32.65
CA ILE A 9 34.11 -75.57 -32.19
C ILE A 9 33.48 -74.63 -33.26
N VAL A 10 33.76 -74.82 -34.50
CA VAL A 10 33.19 -74.08 -35.64
C VAL A 10 31.72 -74.36 -35.76
N GLY A 11 31.25 -75.59 -35.51
CA GLY A 11 29.83 -75.95 -35.49
C GLY A 11 29.04 -75.25 -34.34
N ILE A 12 29.62 -75.13 -33.12
CA ILE A 12 29.06 -74.48 -32.01
C ILE A 12 28.97 -72.97 -32.26
N ILE A 13 29.99 -72.34 -32.85
CA ILE A 13 29.98 -70.90 -33.18
C ILE A 13 28.93 -70.58 -34.25
N ALA A 14 28.80 -71.46 -35.27
CA ALA A 14 27.80 -71.34 -36.31
C ALA A 14 26.35 -71.45 -35.72
N ALA A 15 26.14 -72.45 -34.81
CA ALA A 15 24.87 -72.64 -34.15
C ALA A 15 24.53 -71.41 -33.25
N LEU A 16 25.48 -70.81 -32.57
CA LEU A 16 25.33 -69.63 -31.72
C LEU A 16 25.03 -68.38 -32.58
N LEU A 17 25.64 -68.24 -33.75
CA LEU A 17 25.33 -67.17 -34.70
C LEU A 17 23.94 -67.32 -35.31
N ILE A 18 23.50 -68.56 -35.63
CA ILE A 18 22.18 -68.84 -36.14
C ILE A 18 21.12 -68.56 -35.03
N LEU A 19 21.42 -68.91 -33.78
CA LEU A 19 20.56 -68.62 -32.65
C LEU A 19 20.41 -67.09 -32.42
N LEU A 20 21.50 -66.32 -32.57
CA LEU A 20 21.52 -64.87 -32.52
C LEU A 20 20.70 -64.23 -33.64
N VAL A 21 20.78 -64.78 -34.87
CA VAL A 21 19.96 -64.33 -36.01
C VAL A 21 18.48 -64.67 -35.84
N ILE A 22 18.16 -65.83 -35.25
CA ILE A 22 16.78 -66.26 -34.97
C ILE A 22 16.19 -65.41 -33.84
N LEU A 23 16.98 -65.11 -32.80
CA LEU A 23 16.56 -64.20 -31.72
C LEU A 23 16.33 -62.74 -32.22
N LYS A 24 17.16 -62.31 -33.21
CA LYS A 24 16.98 -61.01 -33.85
C LYS A 24 15.78 -60.96 -34.80
N LYS A 25 15.43 -62.10 -35.41
CA LYS A 25 14.30 -62.21 -36.35
C LYS A 25 12.94 -62.45 -35.65
N ASN A 26 12.95 -63.04 -34.42
CA ASN A 26 11.78 -63.30 -33.64
C ASN A 26 11.35 -62.14 -32.69
N GLY A 27 11.93 -60.95 -32.85
CA GLY A 27 11.39 -59.76 -32.21
C GLY A 27 11.43 -59.72 -30.65
N SER A 28 12.24 -60.61 -30.00
CA SER A 28 12.39 -60.61 -28.55
C SER A 28 13.50 -59.67 -28.04
N ILE A 29 13.96 -58.72 -28.87
CA ILE A 29 14.68 -57.56 -28.37
C ILE A 29 13.60 -56.55 -28.02
N VAL A 30 13.36 -56.41 -26.73
CA VAL A 30 12.63 -55.39 -26.03
C VAL A 30 12.44 -54.17 -26.94
N ASN A 31 11.25 -54.04 -27.51
CA ASN A 31 10.76 -52.74 -27.94
C ASN A 31 10.68 -51.90 -26.65
N ASN A 32 11.75 -51.22 -26.33
CA ASN A 32 11.72 -50.10 -25.43
C ASN A 32 10.84 -49.04 -26.15
N ASP A 33 9.56 -49.18 -26.06
CA ASP A 33 8.63 -48.08 -26.35
C ASP A 33 8.97 -47.02 -25.30
N GLU A 34 9.95 -46.15 -25.58
CA GLU A 34 10.31 -45.00 -24.78
C GLU A 34 9.13 -44.03 -24.83
N SER A 35 7.99 -44.45 -24.27
CA SER A 35 6.89 -43.58 -24.03
C SER A 35 7.13 -42.84 -22.72
N ILE A 36 7.27 -41.55 -22.82
CA ILE A 36 7.43 -40.64 -21.65
C ILE A 36 6.14 -40.64 -20.88
N GLU A 37 6.18 -41.03 -19.59
CA GLU A 37 5.03 -40.93 -18.73
C GLU A 37 4.78 -39.46 -18.36
N VAL A 38 3.55 -38.98 -18.62
CA VAL A 38 3.14 -37.61 -18.43
C VAL A 38 1.84 -37.51 -17.65
N GLU A 39 1.70 -36.43 -16.88
CA GLU A 39 0.42 -36.03 -16.30
C GLU A 39 -0.31 -35.14 -17.29
N THR A 40 -1.63 -35.29 -17.37
CA THR A 40 -2.45 -34.55 -18.33
C THR A 40 -3.66 -33.93 -17.66
N ALA A 41 -4.06 -32.75 -18.13
CA ALA A 41 -5.29 -32.08 -17.73
C ALA A 41 -6.13 -31.75 -18.96
N ALA A 42 -7.44 -31.89 -18.83
CA ALA A 42 -8.37 -31.48 -19.88
C ALA A 42 -8.59 -29.95 -19.80
N VAL A 43 -8.56 -29.32 -20.96
CA VAL A 43 -8.84 -27.89 -21.11
C VAL A 43 -10.32 -27.63 -20.95
N ASN A 44 -10.70 -26.89 -19.92
CA ASN A 44 -12.06 -26.53 -19.60
C ASN A 44 -12.24 -25.00 -19.57
N GLU A 45 -13.48 -24.58 -19.66
CA GLU A 45 -13.87 -23.20 -19.35
C GLU A 45 -13.96 -23.05 -17.83
N ILE A 46 -13.20 -22.12 -17.28
CA ILE A 46 -13.14 -21.82 -15.85
C ILE A 46 -13.25 -20.32 -15.62
N THR A 47 -13.53 -19.94 -14.39
CA THR A 47 -13.43 -18.55 -13.94
C THR A 47 -12.03 -18.33 -13.38
N ILE A 48 -11.31 -17.35 -13.91
CA ILE A 48 -9.98 -16.95 -13.44
C ILE A 48 -10.09 -15.58 -12.78
N VAL A 49 -9.53 -15.45 -11.61
CA VAL A 49 -9.51 -14.23 -10.81
C VAL A 49 -8.06 -13.85 -10.56
N GLU A 50 -7.62 -12.77 -11.19
CA GLU A 50 -6.31 -12.20 -10.94
C GLU A 50 -6.34 -11.44 -9.62
N THR A 51 -5.48 -11.82 -8.68
CA THR A 51 -5.38 -11.21 -7.36
C THR A 51 -3.99 -10.66 -7.11
N VAL A 52 -3.92 -9.57 -6.35
CA VAL A 52 -2.70 -9.01 -5.81
C VAL A 52 -2.77 -9.14 -4.29
N SER A 53 -1.88 -9.97 -3.74
CA SER A 53 -1.80 -10.18 -2.29
C SER A 53 -0.83 -9.21 -1.65
N ALA A 54 -1.27 -8.55 -0.58
CA ALA A 54 -0.46 -7.62 0.17
C ALA A 54 -0.76 -7.74 1.67
N THR A 55 0.24 -7.48 2.50
CA THR A 55 0.11 -7.49 3.97
C THR A 55 0.14 -6.07 4.51
N GLY A 56 -0.57 -5.86 5.61
CA GLY A 56 -0.62 -4.54 6.22
C GLY A 56 -1.21 -4.53 7.62
N LYS A 57 -1.51 -3.34 8.11
CA LYS A 57 -2.07 -3.15 9.45
C LYS A 57 -3.45 -2.54 9.37
N ILE A 58 -4.32 -3.00 10.26
CA ILE A 58 -5.65 -2.43 10.46
C ILE A 58 -5.48 -1.12 11.23
N GLN A 59 -6.10 -0.07 10.73
CA GLN A 59 -6.15 1.25 11.37
C GLN A 59 -7.54 1.86 11.21
N PRO A 60 -7.92 2.82 12.07
CA PRO A 60 -9.16 3.57 11.88
C PRO A 60 -9.04 4.48 10.66
N GLU A 61 -10.15 4.66 9.94
CA GLU A 61 -10.22 5.58 8.79
C GLU A 61 -9.88 7.02 9.19
N ILE A 62 -10.29 7.43 10.40
CA ILE A 62 -10.01 8.75 10.97
C ILE A 62 -9.38 8.56 12.34
N GLU A 63 -8.14 9.00 12.48
CA GLU A 63 -7.41 9.08 13.74
C GLU A 63 -6.82 10.48 13.91
N VAL A 64 -7.09 11.09 15.06
CA VAL A 64 -6.52 12.38 15.43
C VAL A 64 -5.52 12.19 16.56
N LYS A 65 -4.27 12.49 16.27
CA LYS A 65 -3.18 12.53 17.28
C LYS A 65 -3.25 13.86 18.02
N ILE A 66 -3.31 13.80 19.32
CA ILE A 66 -3.35 14.97 20.18
C ILE A 66 -2.04 15.07 20.93
N SER A 67 -1.33 16.16 20.66
CA SER A 67 -0.05 16.48 21.29
C SER A 67 -0.16 17.75 22.11
N SER A 68 0.73 17.91 23.11
CA SER A 68 0.77 19.14 23.89
C SER A 68 1.37 20.28 23.06
N GLU A 69 0.70 21.44 23.08
CA GLU A 69 1.22 22.68 22.49
C GLU A 69 1.96 23.56 23.53
N VAL A 70 1.84 23.20 24.80
CA VAL A 70 2.44 23.94 25.92
C VAL A 70 3.11 22.97 26.88
N SER A 71 4.15 23.44 27.58
CA SER A 71 4.89 22.61 28.54
C SER A 71 4.32 22.75 29.94
N GLY A 72 4.20 21.66 30.68
CA GLY A 72 3.70 21.68 32.05
C GLY A 72 3.42 20.28 32.60
N GLU A 73 2.98 20.23 33.86
CA GLU A 73 2.55 19.01 34.54
C GLU A 73 1.05 18.77 34.29
N ILE A 74 0.65 17.52 34.07
CA ILE A 74 -0.75 17.13 33.92
C ILE A 74 -1.41 17.08 35.29
N ILE A 75 -2.34 18.01 35.54
CA ILE A 75 -3.06 18.12 36.82
C ILE A 75 -4.44 17.43 36.80
N ALA A 76 -4.99 17.17 35.61
CA ALA A 76 -6.23 16.42 35.48
C ALA A 76 -6.22 15.60 34.19
N LEU A 77 -6.61 14.32 34.31
CA LEU A 77 -6.73 13.35 33.24
C LEU A 77 -8.01 12.51 33.47
N PRO A 78 -9.20 13.09 33.19
CA PRO A 78 -10.49 12.46 33.54
C PRO A 78 -10.87 11.31 32.58
N ILE A 79 -9.99 10.87 31.73
CA ILE A 79 -10.22 9.91 30.64
C ILE A 79 -9.40 8.64 30.82
N LYS A 80 -9.84 7.56 30.19
CA LYS A 80 -9.14 6.25 30.16
C LYS A 80 -9.06 5.75 28.73
N GLU A 81 -8.06 4.91 28.46
CA GLU A 81 -7.96 4.19 27.19
C GLU A 81 -9.22 3.34 26.93
N GLY A 82 -9.72 3.36 25.70
CA GLY A 82 -10.97 2.70 25.32
C GLY A 82 -12.25 3.49 25.65
N GLN A 83 -12.16 4.64 26.31
CA GLN A 83 -13.32 5.49 26.62
C GLN A 83 -13.81 6.25 25.40
N ILE A 84 -15.14 6.37 25.26
CA ILE A 84 -15.79 7.17 24.24
C ILE A 84 -15.81 8.62 24.67
N VAL A 85 -15.44 9.50 23.77
CA VAL A 85 -15.44 10.96 23.95
C VAL A 85 -16.20 11.64 22.83
N LYS A 86 -16.84 12.75 23.15
CA LYS A 86 -17.52 13.62 22.21
C LYS A 86 -16.68 14.86 21.94
N LYS A 87 -16.91 15.49 20.81
CA LYS A 87 -16.30 16.78 20.49
C LYS A 87 -16.60 17.80 21.60
N GLY A 88 -15.53 18.39 22.15
CA GLY A 88 -15.60 19.36 23.23
C GLY A 88 -15.48 18.77 24.65
N ASP A 89 -15.39 17.46 24.80
CA ASP A 89 -15.11 16.83 26.10
C ASP A 89 -13.68 17.16 26.56
N LEU A 90 -13.51 17.40 27.88
CA LEU A 90 -12.22 17.65 28.49
C LEU A 90 -11.37 16.36 28.46
N LEU A 91 -10.23 16.42 27.83
CA LEU A 91 -9.29 15.31 27.76
C LEU A 91 -8.18 15.44 28.80
N VAL A 92 -7.47 16.56 28.77
CA VAL A 92 -6.30 16.79 29.63
C VAL A 92 -6.27 18.23 30.10
N LYS A 93 -5.85 18.44 31.34
CA LYS A 93 -5.57 19.76 31.88
C LYS A 93 -4.14 19.81 32.39
N ILE A 94 -3.35 20.72 31.80
CA ILE A 94 -1.97 21.03 32.18
C ILE A 94 -2.01 22.14 33.21
N ASN A 95 -1.06 22.18 34.13
CA ASN A 95 -0.96 23.20 35.16
C ASN A 95 -0.91 24.61 34.54
N PRO A 96 -1.94 25.47 34.77
CA PRO A 96 -2.06 26.79 34.14
C PRO A 96 -1.33 27.91 34.89
N ASP A 97 -0.73 27.67 36.07
CA ASP A 97 -0.26 28.70 36.95
C ASP A 97 0.76 29.66 36.32
N LEU A 98 1.71 29.10 35.59
CA LEU A 98 2.71 29.91 34.86
C LEU A 98 2.06 30.77 33.78
N TYR A 99 1.13 30.21 33.02
CA TYR A 99 0.41 30.89 31.94
C TYR A 99 -0.55 31.92 32.46
N THR A 100 -1.24 31.64 33.57
CA THR A 100 -2.12 32.60 34.28
C THR A 100 -1.35 33.79 34.78
N SER A 101 -0.17 33.56 35.40
CA SER A 101 0.72 34.64 35.86
C SER A 101 1.21 35.48 34.69
N GLY A 102 1.60 34.83 33.58
CA GLY A 102 1.99 35.47 32.33
C GLY A 102 0.85 36.35 31.76
N TYR A 103 -0.34 35.82 31.67
CA TYR A 103 -1.53 36.54 31.21
C TYR A 103 -1.81 37.77 32.08
N ASN A 104 -1.84 37.61 33.40
CA ASN A 104 -2.10 38.72 34.33
C ASN A 104 -1.05 39.84 34.21
N ARG A 105 0.20 39.48 33.99
CA ARG A 105 1.30 40.46 33.74
C ARG A 105 1.08 41.25 32.45
N THR A 106 0.66 40.60 31.35
CA THR A 106 0.38 41.29 30.09
C THR A 106 -0.86 42.18 30.17
N VAL A 107 -1.92 41.76 30.91
CA VAL A 107 -3.11 42.58 31.18
C VAL A 107 -2.73 43.85 32.00
N SER A 108 -1.86 43.72 32.99
CA SER A 108 -1.38 44.87 33.76
C SER A 108 -0.56 45.84 32.86
N ASN A 109 0.28 45.34 31.99
CA ASN A 109 1.00 46.16 31.01
C ASN A 109 0.06 46.90 30.05
N LEU A 110 -0.99 46.20 29.54
CA LEU A 110 -2.02 46.84 28.72
C LEU A 110 -2.72 47.96 29.46
N SER A 111 -2.99 47.79 30.75
CA SER A 111 -3.60 48.84 31.58
C SER A 111 -2.70 50.09 31.69
N GLY A 112 -1.39 49.87 31.82
CA GLY A 112 -0.41 50.95 31.81
C GLY A 112 -0.34 51.67 30.45
N THR A 113 -0.33 50.96 29.36
CA THR A 113 -0.33 51.57 28.00
C THR A 113 -1.64 52.32 27.71
N LYS A 114 -2.78 51.86 28.22
CA LYS A 114 -4.08 52.58 28.15
C LYS A 114 -4.05 53.87 28.94
N ALA A 115 -3.43 53.89 30.12
CA ALA A 115 -3.26 55.11 30.90
C ALA A 115 -2.35 56.12 30.14
N SER A 116 -1.30 55.66 29.48
CA SER A 116 -0.40 56.49 28.64
C SER A 116 -1.20 57.08 27.44
N LEU A 117 -2.07 56.30 26.79
CA LEU A 117 -2.95 56.83 25.75
C LEU A 117 -3.91 57.88 26.25
N SER A 118 -4.48 57.71 27.45
CA SER A 118 -5.36 58.70 28.07
C SER A 118 -4.61 60.00 28.34
N GLN A 119 -3.36 59.92 28.81
CA GLN A 119 -2.52 61.08 29.00
C GLN A 119 -2.25 61.81 27.66
N ALA A 120 -1.85 61.06 26.61
CA ALA A 120 -1.62 61.63 25.29
C ALA A 120 -2.87 62.25 24.67
N ASP A 121 -4.05 61.65 24.92
CA ASP A 121 -5.35 62.20 24.49
C ASP A 121 -5.69 63.52 25.19
N ALA A 122 -5.39 63.64 26.48
CA ALA A 122 -5.56 64.88 27.22
C ALA A 122 -4.64 65.99 26.66
N THR A 123 -3.36 65.71 26.42
CA THR A 123 -2.42 66.64 25.82
C THR A 123 -2.83 67.04 24.40
N PHE A 124 -3.33 66.08 23.60
CA PHE A 124 -3.85 66.39 22.26
C PHE A 124 -5.07 67.31 22.31
N LYS A 125 -6.02 67.12 23.25
CA LYS A 125 -7.16 67.98 23.42
C LYS A 125 -6.79 69.43 23.82
N GLU A 126 -5.79 69.56 24.69
CA GLU A 126 -5.21 70.87 25.05
C GLU A 126 -4.59 71.56 23.83
N ALA A 127 -3.69 70.82 23.10
CA ALA A 127 -3.05 71.35 21.91
C ALA A 127 -4.07 71.74 20.82
N LYS A 128 -5.08 70.94 20.64
CA LYS A 128 -6.17 71.21 19.70
C LYS A 128 -6.95 72.48 20.08
N ALA A 129 -7.33 72.66 21.35
CA ALA A 129 -8.03 73.88 21.80
C ALA A 129 -7.13 75.13 21.61
N SER A 130 -5.81 75.01 21.79
CA SER A 130 -4.87 76.12 21.54
C SER A 130 -4.75 76.43 20.06
N TYR A 131 -4.64 75.37 19.20
CA TYR A 131 -4.65 75.51 17.73
C TYR A 131 -5.89 76.18 17.19
N ASP A 132 -7.11 75.74 17.62
CA ASP A 132 -8.37 76.34 17.22
C ASP A 132 -8.50 77.83 17.60
N ARG A 133 -8.01 78.23 18.79
CA ARG A 133 -7.90 79.63 19.18
C ARG A 133 -6.92 80.42 18.34
N SER A 134 -5.70 79.90 18.13
CA SER A 134 -4.66 80.53 17.33
C SER A 134 -5.08 80.67 15.86
N LYS A 135 -5.81 79.71 15.31
CA LYS A 135 -6.41 79.79 13.98
C LYS A 135 -7.35 80.98 13.84
N THR A 136 -8.27 81.11 14.80
CA THR A 136 -9.22 82.21 14.80
C THR A 136 -8.58 83.56 14.91
N LEU A 137 -7.46 83.71 15.68
CA LEU A 137 -6.68 84.97 15.81
C LEU A 137 -5.89 85.27 14.56
N PHE A 138 -5.31 84.23 13.93
CA PHE A 138 -4.56 84.36 12.68
C PHE A 138 -5.46 84.79 11.51
N ASP A 139 -6.65 84.17 11.41
CA ASP A 139 -7.68 84.51 10.39
C ASP A 139 -8.17 85.97 10.53
N LYS A 140 -8.09 86.54 11.77
CA LYS A 140 -8.38 87.97 12.05
C LYS A 140 -7.15 88.87 11.91
N GLY A 141 -6.01 88.37 11.54
CA GLY A 141 -4.78 89.16 11.41
C GLY A 141 -4.15 89.64 12.71
N ILE A 142 -4.50 89.05 13.86
CA ILE A 142 -4.10 89.49 15.22
C ILE A 142 -2.73 88.92 15.62
N ILE A 143 -2.34 87.73 15.14
CA ILE A 143 -1.07 87.07 15.45
C ILE A 143 -0.20 86.96 14.20
N SER A 144 1.15 86.83 14.42
CA SER A 144 2.15 86.71 13.37
C SER A 144 2.11 85.29 12.73
N ARG A 145 2.64 85.16 11.51
CA ARG A 145 2.82 83.87 10.81
C ARG A 145 3.67 82.90 11.63
N SER A 146 4.75 83.39 12.24
CA SER A 146 5.62 82.59 13.10
C SER A 146 4.91 82.00 14.32
N GLU A 147 3.98 82.74 14.95
CA GLU A 147 3.19 82.23 16.08
C GLU A 147 2.17 81.21 15.63
N TRP A 148 1.57 81.39 14.44
CA TRP A 148 0.68 80.40 13.83
C TRP A 148 1.41 79.11 13.53
N ASP A 149 2.58 79.19 12.88
CA ASP A 149 3.39 78.01 12.50
C ASP A 149 3.83 77.22 13.76
N LYS A 150 4.10 77.87 14.86
CA LYS A 150 4.36 77.24 16.16
C LYS A 150 3.18 76.49 16.71
N ALA A 151 1.98 77.09 16.61
CA ALA A 151 0.73 76.46 17.11
C ALA A 151 0.40 75.20 16.28
N VAL A 152 0.62 75.25 14.93
CA VAL A 152 0.48 74.11 14.04
C VAL A 152 1.46 72.97 14.44
N ALA A 153 2.73 73.29 14.61
CA ALA A 153 3.73 72.31 14.99
C ALA A 153 3.46 71.62 16.34
N VAL A 154 2.97 72.36 17.34
CA VAL A 154 2.57 71.80 18.65
C VAL A 154 1.38 70.85 18.50
N PHE A 155 0.35 71.25 17.69
CA PHE A 155 -0.81 70.42 17.42
C PHE A 155 -0.43 69.16 16.71
N ASP A 156 0.37 69.23 15.65
CA ASP A 156 0.82 68.06 14.87
C ASP A 156 1.67 67.14 15.72
N GLY A 157 2.55 67.65 16.56
CA GLY A 157 3.34 66.89 17.52
C GLY A 157 2.46 66.14 18.54
N ALA A 158 1.45 66.80 19.09
CA ALA A 158 0.52 66.16 20.03
C ALA A 158 -0.33 65.12 19.36
N LYS A 159 -0.76 65.35 18.10
CA LYS A 159 -1.48 64.37 17.28
C LYS A 159 -0.65 63.13 17.05
N ALA A 160 0.59 63.27 16.60
CA ALA A 160 1.52 62.16 16.39
C ALA A 160 1.78 61.34 17.65
N THR A 161 1.91 62.05 18.81
CA THR A 161 2.10 61.39 20.11
C THR A 161 0.89 60.55 20.50
N LYS A 162 -0.34 61.05 20.28
CA LYS A 162 -1.58 60.32 20.52
C LYS A 162 -1.66 59.10 19.62
N GLU A 163 -1.37 59.24 18.33
CA GLU A 163 -1.39 58.12 17.38
C GLU A 163 -0.36 57.04 17.77
N ASN A 164 0.83 57.44 18.19
CA ASN A 164 1.84 56.50 18.70
C ASN A 164 1.33 55.75 19.94
N ALA A 165 0.78 56.45 20.92
CA ALA A 165 0.20 55.82 22.11
C ALA A 165 -0.97 54.88 21.77
N TYR A 166 -1.77 55.22 20.76
CA TYR A 166 -2.85 54.34 20.28
C TYR A 166 -2.32 53.00 19.71
N TYR A 167 -1.26 53.08 18.86
CA TYR A 167 -0.66 51.87 18.30
C TYR A 167 0.06 51.05 19.36
N ASN A 168 0.65 51.68 20.39
CA ASN A 168 1.20 50.96 21.53
C ASN A 168 0.17 50.16 22.30
N VAL A 169 -1.07 50.72 22.50
CA VAL A 169 -2.18 49.98 23.08
C VAL A 169 -2.57 48.82 22.20
N GLN A 170 -2.63 48.98 20.88
CA GLN A 170 -2.95 47.93 19.95
C GLN A 170 -1.93 46.78 19.99
N SER A 171 -0.61 47.09 20.05
CA SER A 171 0.45 46.13 20.25
C SER A 171 0.33 45.39 21.58
N ALA A 172 0.07 46.09 22.69
CA ALA A 172 -0.15 45.46 23.99
C ALA A 172 -1.41 44.55 24.01
N ASN A 173 -2.47 44.94 23.30
CA ASN A 173 -3.64 44.06 23.12
C ASN A 173 -3.31 42.75 22.40
N ALA A 174 -2.45 42.81 21.36
CA ALA A 174 -1.99 41.60 20.64
C ALA A 174 -1.23 40.65 21.59
N THR A 175 -0.34 41.21 22.42
CA THR A 175 0.41 40.45 23.44
C THR A 175 -0.49 39.80 24.49
N VAL A 176 -1.56 40.51 24.92
CA VAL A 176 -2.57 39.94 25.84
C VAL A 176 -3.32 38.80 25.19
N LYS A 177 -3.67 38.92 23.89
CA LYS A 177 -4.35 37.85 23.15
C LYS A 177 -3.47 36.61 23.04
N GLU A 178 -2.19 36.80 22.71
CA GLU A 178 -1.20 35.70 22.65
C GLU A 178 -1.11 34.97 24.00
N ALA A 179 -0.96 35.71 25.11
CA ALA A 179 -0.91 35.13 26.45
C ALA A 179 -2.20 34.39 26.82
N LYS A 180 -3.35 34.90 26.39
CA LYS A 180 -4.67 34.27 26.59
C LYS A 180 -4.78 32.97 25.80
N ASP A 181 -4.33 32.97 24.55
CA ASP A 181 -4.34 31.78 23.70
C ASP A 181 -3.44 30.68 24.29
N ASN A 182 -2.25 31.04 24.76
CA ASN A 182 -1.33 30.12 25.45
C ASN A 182 -1.95 29.56 26.75
N LEU A 183 -2.67 30.37 27.52
CA LEU A 183 -3.45 29.90 28.67
C LEU A 183 -4.56 28.94 28.24
N GLY A 184 -5.28 29.23 27.15
CA GLY A 184 -6.30 28.35 26.61
C GLY A 184 -5.78 26.97 26.22
N ARG A 185 -4.55 26.89 25.68
CA ARG A 185 -3.89 25.65 25.28
C ARG A 185 -3.51 24.75 26.46
N THR A 186 -3.55 25.22 27.69
CA THR A 186 -3.36 24.38 28.88
C THR A 186 -4.52 23.41 29.12
N THR A 187 -5.67 23.63 28.50
CA THR A 187 -6.85 22.76 28.61
C THR A 187 -7.16 22.21 27.25
N ILE A 188 -7.01 20.89 27.10
CA ILE A 188 -7.11 20.18 25.82
C ILE A 188 -8.47 19.50 25.77
N TYR A 189 -9.22 19.80 24.71
CA TYR A 189 -10.54 19.23 24.43
C TYR A 189 -10.50 18.32 23.20
N SER A 190 -11.46 17.40 23.13
CA SER A 190 -11.60 16.53 21.95
C SER A 190 -12.04 17.33 20.72
N PRO A 191 -11.31 17.23 19.59
CA PRO A 191 -11.68 17.91 18.34
C PRO A 191 -12.81 17.19 17.58
N ALA A 192 -13.05 15.90 17.87
CA ALA A 192 -14.02 15.05 17.18
C ALA A 192 -14.62 14.00 18.11
N ASP A 193 -15.74 13.42 17.70
CA ASP A 193 -16.34 12.27 18.37
C ASP A 193 -15.50 11.01 18.04
N GLY A 194 -15.24 10.17 19.04
CA GLY A 194 -14.46 8.96 18.85
C GLY A 194 -14.21 8.19 20.13
N THR A 195 -13.30 7.24 20.05
CA THR A 195 -12.80 6.45 21.18
C THR A 195 -11.32 6.72 21.36
N ILE A 196 -10.85 6.77 22.58
CA ILE A 196 -9.41 6.91 22.88
C ILE A 196 -8.72 5.59 22.52
N SER A 197 -7.95 5.61 21.43
CA SER A 197 -7.25 4.41 20.91
C SER A 197 -5.93 4.17 21.63
N SER A 198 -5.30 5.22 22.13
CA SER A 198 -4.04 5.16 22.86
C SER A 198 -3.91 6.34 23.81
N LEU A 199 -3.40 6.10 25.02
CA LEU A 199 -3.08 7.11 26.02
C LEU A 199 -1.61 6.96 26.38
N GLY A 200 -0.79 7.93 26.00
CA GLY A 200 0.68 7.90 26.13
C GLY A 200 1.21 8.61 27.37
N VAL A 201 0.34 9.13 28.24
CA VAL A 201 0.75 9.94 29.40
C VAL A 201 -0.04 9.57 30.66
N GLU A 202 0.52 9.88 31.83
CA GLU A 202 -0.09 9.63 33.14
C GLU A 202 -0.34 10.95 33.91
N LEU A 203 -1.25 10.88 34.90
CA LEU A 203 -1.49 12.01 35.80
C LEU A 203 -0.24 12.32 36.62
N GLY A 204 0.15 13.61 36.66
CA GLY A 204 1.37 14.09 37.31
C GLY A 204 2.60 14.05 36.39
N GLU A 205 2.50 13.52 35.18
CA GLU A 205 3.59 13.52 34.20
C GLU A 205 3.80 14.91 33.61
N ARG A 206 5.06 15.22 33.29
CA ARG A 206 5.43 16.47 32.67
C ARG A 206 5.54 16.34 31.15
N VAL A 207 4.67 17.04 30.43
CA VAL A 207 4.68 17.11 28.97
C VAL A 207 5.44 18.34 28.48
N LEU A 208 6.01 18.20 27.30
CA LEU A 208 6.71 19.27 26.61
C LEU A 208 5.93 19.65 25.36
N GLY A 209 5.81 20.95 25.14
CA GLY A 209 5.21 21.50 23.92
C GLY A 209 5.79 22.90 23.68
N THR A 210 6.28 23.13 22.47
CA THR A 210 6.77 24.44 22.03
C THR A 210 6.28 24.66 20.59
N GLN A 211 6.21 25.92 20.18
CA GLN A 211 5.81 26.26 18.79
C GLN A 211 6.83 25.80 17.74
N GLN A 212 8.07 25.47 18.14
CA GLN A 212 9.15 25.08 17.23
C GLN A 212 9.41 23.57 17.18
N MET A 213 8.86 22.78 18.10
CA MET A 213 9.09 21.34 18.16
C MET A 213 7.77 20.60 18.28
N THR A 214 7.71 19.42 17.70
CA THR A 214 6.57 18.50 17.88
C THR A 214 6.42 18.21 19.37
N GLY A 215 5.29 18.57 19.97
CA GLY A 215 5.00 18.34 21.38
C GLY A 215 4.88 16.86 21.72
N THR A 216 4.93 16.54 23.02
CA THR A 216 4.69 15.18 23.53
C THR A 216 3.32 14.72 23.07
N GLU A 217 3.24 13.56 22.39
CA GLU A 217 1.98 12.92 22.05
C GLU A 217 1.29 12.48 23.35
N ILE A 218 0.08 12.98 23.57
CA ILE A 218 -0.69 12.71 24.80
C ILE A 218 -1.59 11.51 24.60
N LEU A 219 -2.40 11.55 23.55
CA LEU A 219 -3.39 10.51 23.24
C LEU A 219 -3.81 10.56 21.77
N ARG A 220 -4.52 9.51 21.35
CA ARG A 220 -5.16 9.43 20.04
C ARG A 220 -6.65 9.23 20.20
N VAL A 221 -7.43 10.00 19.46
CA VAL A 221 -8.88 9.83 19.32
C VAL A 221 -9.17 9.25 17.95
N ALA A 222 -9.81 8.10 17.90
CA ALA A 222 -10.07 7.35 16.69
C ALA A 222 -11.54 6.99 16.52
N ASN A 223 -12.03 7.00 15.29
CA ASN A 223 -13.36 6.48 14.98
C ASN A 223 -13.26 4.99 14.66
N LEU A 224 -13.55 4.13 15.64
CA LEU A 224 -13.47 2.68 15.50
C LEU A 224 -14.63 2.05 14.73
N ASN A 225 -15.64 2.84 14.32
CA ASN A 225 -16.76 2.32 13.54
C ASN A 225 -16.40 2.04 12.08
N ASN A 226 -15.39 2.73 11.55
CA ASN A 226 -14.89 2.56 10.21
C ASN A 226 -13.42 2.21 10.30
N MET A 227 -13.12 0.96 9.94
CA MET A 227 -11.74 0.46 9.94
C MET A 227 -11.27 0.24 8.51
N GLU A 228 -10.01 0.55 8.26
CA GLU A 228 -9.32 0.28 7.01
C GLU A 228 -8.05 -0.53 7.26
N VAL A 229 -7.61 -1.26 6.24
CA VAL A 229 -6.30 -1.91 6.23
C VAL A 229 -5.39 -1.09 5.34
N GLU A 230 -4.28 -0.60 5.88
CA GLU A 230 -3.23 0.01 5.09
C GLU A 230 -2.22 -1.08 4.74
N VAL A 231 -2.18 -1.47 3.45
CA VAL A 231 -1.31 -2.53 2.93
C VAL A 231 -0.21 -1.95 2.05
N ASP A 232 0.94 -2.62 2.06
CA ASP A 232 2.08 -2.29 1.22
C ASP A 232 2.08 -3.17 -0.04
N VAL A 233 1.78 -2.57 -1.19
CA VAL A 233 1.73 -3.24 -2.50
C VAL A 233 3.01 -2.94 -3.27
N ASN A 234 3.59 -3.98 -3.89
CA ASN A 234 4.80 -3.87 -4.69
C ASN A 234 4.60 -3.01 -5.95
N GLU A 235 5.65 -2.33 -6.40
CA GLU A 235 5.66 -1.50 -7.62
C GLU A 235 5.20 -2.25 -8.88
N ASN A 236 5.54 -3.54 -9.01
CA ASN A 236 5.15 -4.33 -10.17
C ASN A 236 3.63 -4.63 -10.22
N ASP A 237 2.97 -4.64 -9.06
CA ASP A 237 1.58 -5.03 -8.94
C ASP A 237 0.63 -3.84 -8.77
N ILE A 238 1.14 -2.68 -8.29
CA ILE A 238 0.33 -1.48 -8.07
C ILE A 238 -0.35 -0.97 -9.36
N VAL A 239 0.29 -1.20 -10.51
CA VAL A 239 -0.25 -0.81 -11.83
C VAL A 239 -1.55 -1.54 -12.17
N LYS A 240 -1.77 -2.72 -11.57
CA LYS A 240 -2.97 -3.54 -11.78
C LYS A 240 -4.12 -3.15 -10.86
N VAL A 241 -3.83 -2.50 -9.73
CA VAL A 241 -4.81 -2.15 -8.69
C VAL A 241 -5.53 -0.85 -9.05
N SER A 242 -6.85 -0.86 -8.88
CA SER A 242 -7.70 0.31 -9.12
C SER A 242 -8.56 0.64 -7.90
N ILE A 243 -8.88 1.92 -7.75
CA ILE A 243 -9.82 2.35 -6.70
C ILE A 243 -11.19 1.74 -7.02
N GLY A 244 -11.82 1.14 -6.00
CA GLY A 244 -13.09 0.43 -6.13
C GLY A 244 -12.95 -1.08 -6.29
N ASP A 245 -11.74 -1.63 -6.43
CA ASP A 245 -11.52 -3.06 -6.51
C ASP A 245 -12.01 -3.75 -5.23
N SER A 246 -12.71 -4.87 -5.42
CA SER A 246 -13.16 -5.71 -4.31
C SER A 246 -12.00 -6.49 -3.72
N THR A 247 -12.01 -6.65 -2.40
CA THR A 247 -10.92 -7.34 -1.71
C THR A 247 -11.44 -8.41 -0.77
N LYS A 248 -10.61 -9.45 -0.56
CA LYS A 248 -10.76 -10.41 0.52
C LYS A 248 -9.70 -10.10 1.57
N ILE A 249 -10.12 -9.96 2.82
CA ILE A 249 -9.26 -9.59 3.92
C ILE A 249 -9.23 -10.75 4.92
N GLN A 250 -8.04 -11.22 5.22
CA GLN A 250 -7.79 -12.24 6.23
C GLN A 250 -7.03 -11.57 7.37
N VAL A 251 -7.64 -11.54 8.55
CA VAL A 251 -7.05 -10.95 9.75
C VAL A 251 -6.44 -12.08 10.58
N ASP A 252 -5.19 -11.95 10.97
CA ASP A 252 -4.45 -13.00 11.72
C ASP A 252 -5.13 -13.40 13.03
N ALA A 253 -5.84 -12.47 13.67
CA ALA A 253 -6.63 -12.74 14.86
C ALA A 253 -7.88 -13.60 14.61
N TYR A 254 -8.34 -13.73 13.36
CA TYR A 254 -9.55 -14.43 12.95
C TYR A 254 -9.29 -15.44 11.83
N LEU A 255 -8.42 -16.42 12.07
CA LEU A 255 -7.86 -17.40 11.12
C LEU A 255 -8.89 -18.16 10.24
N LYS A 256 -10.15 -18.22 10.65
CA LYS A 256 -11.21 -18.97 9.92
C LYS A 256 -12.21 -18.06 9.20
N LYS A 257 -11.97 -16.76 9.18
CA LYS A 257 -12.93 -15.78 8.69
C LYS A 257 -12.31 -14.89 7.64
N GLU A 258 -12.96 -14.80 6.50
CA GLU A 258 -12.63 -13.84 5.44
C GLU A 258 -13.60 -12.66 5.53
N PHE A 259 -13.05 -11.46 5.51
CA PHE A 259 -13.82 -10.22 5.47
C PHE A 259 -13.75 -9.64 4.06
N LYS A 260 -14.80 -8.92 3.69
CA LYS A 260 -14.86 -8.23 2.41
C LYS A 260 -14.47 -6.77 2.60
N GLY A 261 -13.75 -6.23 1.63
CA GLY A 261 -13.37 -4.83 1.61
C GLY A 261 -13.41 -4.25 0.21
N ILE A 262 -13.15 -2.95 0.13
CA ILE A 262 -13.05 -2.21 -1.13
C ILE A 262 -11.84 -1.27 -1.02
N VAL A 263 -11.05 -1.19 -2.10
CA VAL A 263 -9.95 -0.23 -2.23
C VAL A 263 -10.52 1.19 -2.27
N THR A 264 -10.13 2.02 -1.30
CA THR A 264 -10.60 3.41 -1.18
C THR A 264 -9.58 4.43 -1.67
N SER A 265 -8.29 4.14 -1.48
CA SER A 265 -7.22 5.06 -1.84
C SER A 265 -5.94 4.31 -2.17
N ILE A 266 -5.20 4.87 -3.13
CA ILE A 266 -3.86 4.40 -3.54
C ILE A 266 -2.93 5.58 -3.38
N SER A 267 -1.82 5.41 -2.68
CA SER A 267 -0.81 6.46 -2.52
C SER A 267 -0.12 6.74 -3.85
N ASN A 268 -0.01 8.02 -4.21
CA ASN A 268 0.73 8.45 -5.40
C ASN A 268 2.26 8.48 -5.18
N SER A 269 2.70 8.34 -3.94
CA SER A 269 4.12 8.33 -3.58
C SER A 269 4.50 6.96 -3.05
N ALA A 270 5.65 6.46 -3.48
CA ALA A 270 6.23 5.28 -2.88
C ALA A 270 6.59 5.53 -1.42
N SER A 271 6.48 4.51 -0.60
CA SER A 271 7.06 4.52 0.75
C SER A 271 8.57 4.65 0.61
N THR A 272 9.16 5.68 1.24
CA THR A 272 10.58 6.01 1.07
C THR A 272 11.43 4.83 1.55
N ALA A 273 12.08 4.14 0.61
CA ALA A 273 13.09 3.15 0.93
C ALA A 273 14.30 3.86 1.55
N THR A 274 14.70 3.45 2.74
CA THR A 274 15.83 4.06 3.47
C THR A 274 17.18 3.59 2.91
N THR A 275 17.19 2.52 2.09
CA THR A 275 18.38 1.93 1.45
C THR A 275 18.07 1.55 0.00
N ALA A 276 19.09 1.60 -0.87
CA ALA A 276 18.96 1.35 -2.30
C ALA A 276 18.51 -0.09 -2.68
N ASP A 277 18.66 -1.05 -1.77
CA ASP A 277 18.26 -2.46 -1.96
C ASP A 277 16.84 -2.78 -1.48
N GLN A 278 16.08 -1.79 -1.00
CA GLN A 278 14.75 -2.01 -0.47
C GLN A 278 13.72 -1.95 -1.59
N VAL A 279 12.82 -2.94 -1.62
CA VAL A 279 11.73 -3.04 -2.59
C VAL A 279 10.81 -1.82 -2.46
N THR A 280 10.50 -1.19 -3.59
CA THR A 280 9.59 -0.06 -3.65
C THR A 280 8.16 -0.53 -3.45
N ASN A 281 7.51 -0.05 -2.39
CA ASN A 281 6.12 -0.36 -2.07
C ASN A 281 5.26 0.90 -2.09
N PHE A 282 3.99 0.73 -2.47
CA PHE A 282 2.98 1.78 -2.44
C PHE A 282 1.91 1.43 -1.41
N LYS A 283 1.49 2.41 -0.63
CA LYS A 283 0.43 2.23 0.37
C LYS A 283 -0.93 2.24 -0.29
N VAL A 284 -1.69 1.19 -0.05
CA VAL A 284 -3.07 1.06 -0.51
C VAL A 284 -3.98 0.93 0.72
N LYS A 285 -5.04 1.72 0.76
CA LYS A 285 -6.03 1.70 1.83
C LYS A 285 -7.25 0.94 1.37
N VAL A 286 -7.64 -0.03 2.17
CA VAL A 286 -8.77 -0.93 1.91
C VAL A 286 -9.75 -0.83 3.08
N ARG A 287 -10.95 -0.31 2.84
CA ARG A 287 -12.00 -0.23 3.86
C ARG A 287 -12.65 -1.59 4.05
N ILE A 288 -12.79 -2.00 5.31
CA ILE A 288 -13.51 -3.21 5.69
C ILE A 288 -15.01 -2.92 5.65
N LEU A 289 -15.77 -3.73 4.92
CA LEU A 289 -17.22 -3.56 4.83
C LEU A 289 -17.90 -4.07 6.10
N LYS A 290 -18.78 -3.26 6.69
CA LYS A 290 -19.52 -3.60 7.93
C LYS A 290 -20.36 -4.87 7.77
N GLU A 291 -20.90 -5.10 6.58
CA GLU A 291 -21.70 -6.28 6.26
C GLU A 291 -20.94 -7.60 6.45
N SER A 292 -19.60 -7.57 6.32
CA SER A 292 -18.77 -8.78 6.41
C SER A 292 -18.48 -9.23 7.84
N TYR A 293 -18.76 -8.40 8.87
CA TYR A 293 -18.50 -8.71 10.26
C TYR A 293 -19.69 -8.43 11.20
N GLN A 294 -20.92 -8.30 10.66
CA GLN A 294 -22.13 -8.05 11.45
C GLN A 294 -22.36 -9.14 12.51
N ASP A 295 -22.09 -10.38 12.17
CA ASP A 295 -22.19 -11.53 13.09
C ASP A 295 -21.25 -11.42 14.32
N LEU A 296 -20.14 -10.69 14.22
CA LEU A 296 -19.25 -10.42 15.35
C LEU A 296 -19.78 -9.29 16.26
N LEU A 297 -20.75 -8.52 15.77
CA LEU A 297 -21.38 -7.43 16.49
C LEU A 297 -22.64 -7.86 17.22
N GLU A 298 -23.25 -9.01 16.87
CA GLU A 298 -24.47 -9.50 17.51
C GLU A 298 -24.27 -9.69 19.02
N GLY A 299 -25.17 -9.07 19.81
CA GLY A 299 -25.14 -9.13 21.27
C GLY A 299 -24.09 -8.25 21.95
N LYS A 300 -23.39 -7.38 21.21
CA LYS A 300 -22.39 -6.45 21.76
C LYS A 300 -22.85 -5.00 21.68
N PRO A 301 -22.32 -4.10 22.55
CA PRO A 301 -22.66 -2.66 22.47
C PRO A 301 -22.34 -2.09 21.10
N ALA A 302 -23.11 -1.11 20.65
CA ALA A 302 -22.91 -0.43 19.36
C ALA A 302 -21.53 0.23 19.18
N THR A 303 -20.79 0.39 20.26
CA THR A 303 -19.43 0.95 20.32
C THR A 303 -18.33 -0.10 20.24
N PHE A 304 -18.69 -1.37 20.19
CA PHE A 304 -17.73 -2.47 20.10
C PHE A 304 -17.20 -2.59 18.67
N SER A 305 -15.88 -2.50 18.51
CA SER A 305 -15.20 -2.85 17.28
C SER A 305 -14.49 -4.18 17.44
N PRO A 306 -14.71 -5.17 16.56
CA PRO A 306 -13.99 -6.42 16.60
C PRO A 306 -12.52 -6.25 16.20
N PHE A 307 -12.20 -5.19 15.48
CA PHE A 307 -10.85 -4.87 15.05
C PHE A 307 -10.21 -3.83 15.96
N ARG A 308 -8.95 -4.05 16.30
CA ARG A 308 -8.15 -3.08 17.05
C ARG A 308 -7.08 -2.48 16.15
N PRO A 309 -6.77 -1.19 16.28
CA PRO A 309 -5.65 -0.59 15.59
C PRO A 309 -4.35 -1.36 15.84
N GLY A 310 -3.57 -1.58 14.77
CA GLY A 310 -2.31 -2.33 14.84
C GLY A 310 -2.40 -3.82 14.56
N MET A 311 -3.62 -4.42 14.45
CA MET A 311 -3.77 -5.81 14.01
C MET A 311 -3.22 -6.00 12.61
N THR A 312 -2.56 -7.15 12.36
CA THR A 312 -2.05 -7.52 11.03
C THR A 312 -3.15 -8.19 10.22
N ALA A 313 -3.19 -7.88 8.94
CA ALA A 313 -4.10 -8.50 7.99
C ALA A 313 -3.42 -8.70 6.63
N THR A 314 -3.80 -9.78 5.95
CA THR A 314 -3.46 -10.04 4.56
C THR A 314 -4.68 -9.69 3.69
N VAL A 315 -4.45 -8.98 2.61
CA VAL A 315 -5.49 -8.52 1.70
C VAL A 315 -5.20 -9.03 0.30
N ASP A 316 -6.14 -9.77 -0.26
CA ASP A 316 -6.14 -10.20 -1.66
C ASP A 316 -7.03 -9.27 -2.46
N ILE A 317 -6.43 -8.39 -3.25
CA ILE A 317 -7.11 -7.40 -4.09
C ILE A 317 -7.47 -8.07 -5.40
N ILE A 318 -8.75 -8.11 -5.74
CA ILE A 318 -9.25 -8.69 -6.99
C ILE A 318 -9.15 -7.62 -8.08
N THR A 319 -8.13 -7.74 -8.92
CA THR A 319 -7.87 -6.74 -9.97
C THR A 319 -8.64 -7.03 -11.24
N LYS A 320 -8.77 -8.31 -11.62
CA LYS A 320 -9.55 -8.71 -12.79
C LYS A 320 -10.25 -10.05 -12.55
N ARG A 321 -11.47 -10.16 -13.03
CA ARG A 321 -12.23 -11.40 -13.03
C ARG A 321 -12.76 -11.66 -14.44
N LYS A 322 -12.51 -12.85 -14.96
CA LYS A 322 -13.06 -13.33 -16.22
C LYS A 322 -13.73 -14.67 -16.01
N GLU A 323 -14.94 -14.78 -16.53
CA GLU A 323 -15.74 -15.99 -16.44
C GLU A 323 -15.78 -16.69 -17.82
N ASN A 324 -15.91 -18.01 -17.79
CA ASN A 324 -16.01 -18.84 -19.00
C ASN A 324 -14.84 -18.66 -19.99
N VAL A 325 -13.62 -18.58 -19.45
CA VAL A 325 -12.39 -18.49 -20.26
C VAL A 325 -11.68 -19.84 -20.29
N ILE A 326 -10.98 -20.11 -21.39
CA ILE A 326 -10.15 -21.31 -21.51
C ILE A 326 -8.98 -21.18 -20.54
N GLY A 327 -8.94 -22.01 -19.51
CA GLY A 327 -7.86 -22.04 -18.53
C GLY A 327 -7.07 -23.33 -18.60
N VAL A 328 -5.77 -23.20 -18.37
CA VAL A 328 -4.85 -24.33 -18.24
C VAL A 328 -3.99 -24.16 -16.97
N PRO A 329 -3.60 -25.26 -16.31
CA PRO A 329 -2.66 -25.18 -15.19
C PRO A 329 -1.36 -24.48 -15.60
N ILE A 330 -0.85 -23.59 -14.77
CA ILE A 330 0.40 -22.86 -15.03
C ILE A 330 1.55 -23.81 -15.33
N SER A 331 1.57 -24.99 -14.69
CA SER A 331 2.58 -26.04 -14.90
C SER A 331 2.64 -26.60 -16.33
N SER A 332 1.59 -26.39 -17.15
CA SER A 332 1.55 -26.83 -18.54
C SER A 332 2.19 -25.83 -19.52
N VAL A 333 2.42 -24.59 -19.10
CA VAL A 333 2.93 -23.52 -19.96
C VAL A 333 4.46 -23.51 -19.88
N VAL A 334 5.10 -23.56 -21.04
CA VAL A 334 6.56 -23.50 -21.19
C VAL A 334 6.96 -22.39 -22.13
N VAL A 335 8.09 -21.78 -21.84
CA VAL A 335 8.68 -20.73 -22.71
C VAL A 335 9.80 -21.39 -23.53
N LYS A 336 9.64 -21.39 -24.86
CA LYS A 336 10.67 -21.87 -25.79
C LYS A 336 11.17 -20.71 -26.65
N THR A 337 12.48 -20.68 -26.88
CA THR A 337 13.14 -19.61 -27.67
C THR A 337 13.14 -19.90 -29.16
N ASP A 338 12.90 -21.14 -29.59
CA ASP A 338 12.82 -21.51 -31.00
C ASP A 338 11.86 -22.69 -31.18
N THR A 339 10.89 -22.55 -32.07
CA THR A 339 9.91 -23.59 -32.40
C THR A 339 10.30 -24.46 -33.55
N THR A 340 11.44 -24.20 -34.21
CA THR A 340 11.94 -24.92 -35.39
C THR A 340 13.04 -25.88 -35.03
N ALA A 341 12.88 -26.74 -34.03
CA ALA A 341 13.71 -27.91 -33.91
C ALA A 341 13.13 -29.05 -34.75
N THR A 342 13.11 -28.91 -36.09
CA THR A 342 12.97 -30.07 -36.97
C THR A 342 13.53 -29.73 -38.35
N LYS A 343 14.62 -30.46 -38.66
CA LYS A 343 15.37 -30.55 -39.92
C LYS A 343 16.48 -29.53 -40.08
N LYS A 344 17.71 -30.03 -39.81
CA LYS A 344 18.90 -29.60 -40.51
C LYS A 344 18.63 -29.69 -42.01
N TYR A 345 18.45 -28.58 -42.68
CA TYR A 345 18.76 -28.48 -44.10
C TYR A 345 20.21 -28.03 -44.19
N GLU A 346 21.08 -28.92 -44.62
CA GLU A 346 22.38 -28.58 -45.22
C GLU A 346 22.07 -27.79 -46.49
N VAL A 347 22.23 -26.48 -46.43
CA VAL A 347 22.41 -25.68 -47.64
C VAL A 347 23.91 -25.59 -47.84
N LYS A 348 24.42 -26.41 -48.79
CA LYS A 348 25.62 -26.07 -49.51
C LYS A 348 25.27 -24.87 -50.37
N ASP A 349 25.95 -23.76 -50.15
CA ASP A 349 26.43 -22.88 -51.20
C ASP A 349 27.28 -21.75 -50.61
N GLU A 350 28.47 -21.70 -51.08
CA GLU A 350 29.51 -20.72 -51.36
C GLU A 350 29.30 -19.27 -50.87
N GLU A 351 30.36 -18.80 -50.22
CA GLU A 351 30.93 -17.46 -50.19
C GLU A 351 30.02 -16.26 -50.34
N THR A 352 29.76 -15.58 -49.22
CA THR A 352 29.90 -14.12 -49.15
C THR A 352 30.01 -13.66 -47.68
N GLU A 353 31.08 -12.93 -47.42
CA GLU A 353 31.36 -12.25 -46.16
C GLU A 353 30.26 -11.28 -45.75
N GLY A 354 29.93 -11.28 -44.47
CA GLY A 354 29.45 -10.12 -43.78
C GLY A 354 27.93 -9.96 -43.69
N LYS A 355 27.36 -10.55 -42.65
CA LYS A 355 26.39 -9.86 -41.77
C LYS A 355 26.04 -10.80 -40.62
N ILE A 356 26.51 -10.46 -39.42
CA ILE A 356 25.99 -11.00 -38.17
C ILE A 356 24.56 -10.46 -38.03
N THR A 357 23.59 -11.21 -38.51
CA THR A 357 22.20 -11.00 -38.14
C THR A 357 22.02 -11.60 -36.76
N SER A 358 21.88 -10.71 -35.79
CA SER A 358 21.42 -11.05 -34.43
C SER A 358 20.14 -11.89 -34.55
N LYS A 359 20.21 -13.18 -34.19
CA LYS A 359 19.03 -13.99 -33.92
C LYS A 359 18.20 -13.25 -32.92
N SER A 360 17.00 -12.82 -33.30
CA SER A 360 16.03 -12.27 -32.36
C SER A 360 15.60 -13.43 -31.47
N ASP A 361 16.04 -13.43 -30.21
CA ASP A 361 15.58 -14.35 -29.15
C ASP A 361 14.11 -14.04 -28.79
N LYS A 362 13.20 -14.27 -29.75
CA LYS A 362 11.76 -14.21 -29.47
C LYS A 362 11.40 -15.42 -28.63
N LYS A 363 11.06 -15.19 -27.39
CA LYS A 363 10.49 -16.18 -26.48
C LYS A 363 9.01 -16.35 -26.82
N PHE A 364 8.58 -17.59 -27.00
CA PHE A 364 7.20 -17.95 -27.28
C PHE A 364 6.65 -18.80 -26.12
N GLU A 365 5.46 -18.48 -25.65
CA GLU A 365 4.72 -19.27 -24.69
C GLU A 365 4.03 -20.40 -25.44
N CYS A 366 4.27 -21.63 -24.99
CA CYS A 366 3.80 -22.84 -25.65
C CYS A 366 3.23 -23.83 -24.66
N VAL A 367 2.35 -24.69 -25.12
CA VAL A 367 1.86 -25.86 -24.39
C VAL A 367 2.03 -27.11 -25.22
N PHE A 368 2.22 -28.26 -24.55
CA PHE A 368 2.17 -29.54 -25.20
C PHE A 368 0.77 -30.13 -25.11
N VAL A 369 0.17 -30.40 -26.27
CA VAL A 369 -1.16 -31.02 -26.38
C VAL A 369 -0.96 -32.49 -26.74
N LYS A 370 -1.63 -33.40 -26.01
CA LYS A 370 -1.64 -34.85 -26.34
C LYS A 370 -2.60 -35.06 -27.49
N ASN A 371 -2.04 -35.53 -28.63
CA ASN A 371 -2.82 -35.92 -29.79
C ASN A 371 -2.60 -37.44 -30.03
N GLY A 372 -3.56 -38.28 -29.55
CA GLY A 372 -3.37 -39.73 -29.46
C GLY A 372 -2.21 -40.05 -28.50
N ASP A 373 -1.19 -40.76 -29.01
CA ASP A 373 -0.01 -41.16 -28.24
C ASP A 373 1.19 -40.19 -28.42
N LYS A 374 1.01 -39.03 -29.04
CA LYS A 374 2.08 -38.09 -29.35
C LYS A 374 1.84 -36.74 -28.74
N ALA A 375 2.93 -36.12 -28.24
CA ALA A 375 2.93 -34.72 -27.80
C ALA A 375 3.10 -33.79 -29.01
N LYS A 376 2.26 -32.77 -29.10
CA LYS A 376 2.34 -31.71 -30.11
C LYS A 376 2.47 -30.37 -29.45
N ILE A 377 3.51 -29.61 -29.78
CA ILE A 377 3.68 -28.24 -29.27
C ILE A 377 2.71 -27.30 -29.99
N ARG A 378 2.05 -26.43 -29.24
CA ARG A 378 1.24 -25.33 -29.75
C ARG A 378 1.65 -24.03 -29.10
N ILE A 379 1.84 -23.00 -29.90
CA ILE A 379 2.05 -21.64 -29.43
C ILE A 379 0.72 -21.12 -28.94
N ILE A 380 0.72 -20.51 -27.77
CA ILE A 380 -0.45 -19.90 -27.15
C ILE A 380 -0.20 -18.43 -26.90
N LYS A 381 -1.30 -17.68 -26.72
CA LYS A 381 -1.26 -16.33 -26.18
C LYS A 381 -1.99 -16.38 -24.83
N THR A 382 -1.28 -16.05 -23.77
CA THR A 382 -1.81 -16.04 -22.42
C THR A 382 -2.51 -14.73 -22.08
N GLY A 383 -3.33 -14.74 -21.06
CA GLY A 383 -4.04 -13.59 -20.54
C GLY A 383 -3.82 -13.45 -19.02
N ILE A 384 -4.92 -13.30 -18.25
CA ILE A 384 -4.85 -13.22 -16.79
C ILE A 384 -4.54 -14.59 -16.19
N GLN A 385 -3.95 -14.57 -15.00
CA GLN A 385 -3.63 -15.79 -14.25
C GLN A 385 -4.08 -15.68 -12.80
N ASP A 386 -4.40 -16.83 -12.21
CA ASP A 386 -4.55 -16.99 -10.77
C ASP A 386 -3.39 -17.84 -10.20
N ASP A 387 -3.47 -18.28 -8.95
CA ASP A 387 -2.42 -19.07 -8.29
C ASP A 387 -2.18 -20.45 -8.94
N THR A 388 -3.12 -20.97 -9.72
CA THR A 388 -3.12 -22.33 -10.26
C THR A 388 -3.25 -22.38 -11.75
N ASN A 389 -4.00 -21.47 -12.36
CA ASN A 389 -4.38 -21.50 -13.76
C ASN A 389 -4.04 -20.19 -14.47
N ILE A 390 -3.81 -20.29 -15.77
CA ILE A 390 -3.59 -19.18 -16.67
C ILE A 390 -4.60 -19.21 -17.81
N GLU A 391 -5.16 -18.04 -18.16
CA GLU A 391 -6.05 -17.86 -19.30
C GLU A 391 -5.29 -18.08 -20.62
N VAL A 392 -5.90 -18.81 -21.54
CA VAL A 392 -5.39 -18.93 -22.92
C VAL A 392 -6.37 -18.22 -23.87
N ILE A 393 -5.91 -17.08 -24.39
CA ILE A 393 -6.71 -16.25 -25.31
C ILE A 393 -6.80 -16.91 -26.70
N SER A 394 -5.71 -17.57 -27.14
CA SER A 394 -5.65 -18.23 -28.44
C SER A 394 -4.67 -19.39 -28.43
N GLY A 395 -4.92 -20.40 -29.30
CA GLY A 395 -4.04 -21.57 -29.47
C GLY A 395 -4.62 -22.89 -28.97
N LEU A 396 -5.62 -22.88 -28.07
CA LEU A 396 -6.30 -24.06 -27.54
C LEU A 396 -7.80 -24.01 -27.77
N LYS A 397 -8.42 -25.19 -27.71
CA LYS A 397 -9.88 -25.35 -27.77
C LYS A 397 -10.35 -26.13 -26.54
N LYS A 398 -11.62 -25.93 -26.15
CA LYS A 398 -12.27 -26.72 -25.12
C LYS A 398 -12.20 -28.21 -25.49
N GLY A 399 -11.80 -29.06 -24.55
CA GLY A 399 -11.63 -30.49 -24.74
C GLY A 399 -10.26 -30.95 -25.24
N ASP A 400 -9.34 -30.02 -25.58
CA ASP A 400 -7.92 -30.37 -25.79
C ASP A 400 -7.35 -30.94 -24.48
N VAL A 401 -6.39 -31.86 -24.57
CA VAL A 401 -5.71 -32.43 -23.40
C VAL A 401 -4.29 -31.90 -23.37
N VAL A 402 -3.97 -31.09 -22.35
CA VAL A 402 -2.64 -30.51 -22.16
C VAL A 402 -1.80 -31.36 -21.21
N ILE A 403 -0.48 -31.37 -21.42
CA ILE A 403 0.48 -32.07 -20.58
C ILE A 403 0.91 -31.11 -19.47
N THR A 404 0.72 -31.53 -18.22
CA THR A 404 0.97 -30.69 -17.02
C THR A 404 2.18 -31.11 -16.20
N GLY A 405 2.70 -32.30 -16.42
CA GLY A 405 3.80 -32.78 -15.61
C GLY A 405 4.43 -34.09 -16.08
N PRO A 406 5.54 -34.48 -15.47
CA PRO A 406 6.39 -33.73 -14.50
C PRO A 406 7.01 -32.47 -15.11
N TYR A 407 7.24 -31.41 -14.29
CA TYR A 407 7.75 -30.13 -14.78
C TYR A 407 9.08 -30.23 -15.56
N THR A 408 10.01 -31.06 -15.08
CA THR A 408 11.29 -31.30 -15.77
C THR A 408 11.10 -31.91 -17.16
N THR A 409 10.17 -32.84 -17.27
CA THR A 409 9.85 -33.51 -18.54
C THR A 409 9.23 -32.51 -19.53
N VAL A 410 8.27 -31.70 -19.08
CA VAL A 410 7.58 -30.72 -19.96
C VAL A 410 8.56 -29.62 -20.43
N THR A 411 9.48 -29.17 -19.56
CA THR A 411 10.40 -28.06 -19.89
C THR A 411 11.64 -28.47 -20.67
N LYS A 412 12.24 -29.65 -20.34
CA LYS A 412 13.54 -30.05 -20.88
C LYS A 412 13.49 -31.22 -21.85
N ASP A 413 12.74 -32.29 -21.49
CA ASP A 413 12.87 -33.58 -22.17
C ASP A 413 11.87 -33.75 -23.31
N LEU A 414 10.71 -33.09 -23.25
CA LEU A 414 9.63 -33.30 -24.20
C LEU A 414 9.82 -32.45 -25.47
N ASN A 415 9.75 -33.13 -26.62
CA ASN A 415 9.79 -32.53 -27.94
C ASN A 415 8.48 -32.81 -28.70
N SER A 416 8.22 -31.97 -29.72
CA SER A 416 7.06 -32.21 -30.58
C SER A 416 7.23 -33.50 -31.39
N GLY A 417 6.33 -34.46 -31.21
CA GLY A 417 6.33 -35.75 -31.88
C GLY A 417 6.67 -36.95 -30.97
N ASP A 418 7.16 -36.68 -29.74
CA ASP A 418 7.48 -37.72 -28.77
C ASP A 418 6.27 -38.53 -28.37
N LYS A 419 6.46 -39.85 -28.18
CA LYS A 419 5.37 -40.71 -27.66
C LYS A 419 5.18 -40.47 -26.17
N VAL A 420 3.97 -40.19 -25.77
CA VAL A 420 3.58 -39.90 -24.38
C VAL A 420 2.47 -40.83 -23.91
N LYS A 421 2.57 -41.29 -22.69
CA LYS A 421 1.56 -42.11 -22.01
C LYS A 421 1.08 -41.40 -20.79
N SER A 422 -0.26 -41.21 -20.69
CA SER A 422 -0.85 -40.57 -19.51
C SER A 422 -0.83 -41.51 -18.32
N LYS A 423 -0.33 -41.00 -17.18
CA LYS A 423 -0.34 -41.73 -15.92
C LYS A 423 -1.76 -42.10 -15.45
N ASN A 424 -2.76 -41.37 -15.91
CA ASN A 424 -4.17 -41.66 -15.63
C ASN A 424 -4.70 -42.86 -16.41
N ASP A 425 -4.17 -43.17 -17.61
CA ASP A 425 -4.54 -44.31 -18.38
C ASP A 425 -4.04 -45.63 -17.75
N SER A 426 -3.01 -45.57 -16.89
CA SER A 426 -2.44 -46.76 -16.23
C SER A 426 -3.19 -47.19 -14.97
N LYS A 427 -4.02 -46.37 -14.36
CA LYS A 427 -4.83 -46.71 -13.18
C LYS A 427 -6.14 -47.43 -13.49
N GLY A 428 -6.53 -47.50 -14.76
CA GLY A 428 -7.81 -48.09 -15.21
C GLY A 428 -7.81 -49.61 -15.53
N LYS A 429 -6.66 -50.30 -15.45
CA LYS A 429 -6.56 -51.74 -15.66
C LYS A 429 -6.03 -52.50 -14.47
N LYS A 430 -6.82 -52.63 -13.41
CA LYS A 430 -6.67 -53.74 -12.47
C LYS A 430 -7.56 -54.88 -12.99
N PRO A 431 -7.02 -56.06 -13.34
CA PRO A 431 -7.88 -57.19 -13.64
C PRO A 431 -8.50 -57.69 -12.33
N GLU A 432 -9.82 -57.74 -12.28
CA GLU A 432 -10.54 -58.60 -11.32
C GLU A 432 -10.00 -60.03 -11.50
N LYS A 433 -9.30 -60.53 -10.52
CA LYS A 433 -9.10 -61.97 -10.37
C LYS A 433 -10.31 -62.52 -9.62
N LYS A 434 -10.99 -63.46 -10.32
CA LYS A 434 -11.93 -64.44 -9.75
C LYS A 434 -11.29 -65.20 -8.60
#